data_ac1fbf6806d661b6b78cb391a645aa09
#
_entry.id   ac1fbf6806d661b6b78cb391a645aa09
#
_cell.length_a   1.000
_cell.length_b   1.000
_cell.length_c   1.000
_cell.angle_alpha   90.00
_cell.angle_beta   90.00
_cell.angle_gamma   90.00
#
_symmetry.space_group_name_H-M   'P 1'
#
loop_
_entity.id
_entity.type
_entity.pdbx_description
1 polymer ?
#
loop_
_entity_poly.entity_id
_entity_poly.type
_entity_poly.pdbx_seq_one_letter_code
_entity_poly.pdbx_strand_id
1 'polypeptide(L)' 'MNELEFLRDAADRGGLYPAFAGMVQTVISAQEMSDVAKVQRLYELSAALNQIIAAQHTSYERSGEYARV' A
#
# COMPACT_ATOMS: atom_id res chain seq x y z
N MET A 1 9.42 -11.02 -5.40
CA MET A 1 8.16 -10.39 -4.91
C MET A 1 8.18 -8.91 -5.25
N ASN A 2 7.13 -8.40 -5.87
CA ASN A 2 7.04 -6.97 -6.15
C ASN A 2 6.34 -6.23 -5.00
N GLU A 3 6.29 -4.92 -5.09
CA GLU A 3 5.75 -4.08 -4.01
C GLU A 3 4.28 -4.35 -3.74
N LEU A 4 3.51 -4.53 -4.81
CA LEU A 4 2.08 -4.79 -4.66
C LEU A 4 1.84 -6.11 -3.94
N GLU A 5 2.57 -7.15 -4.29
CA GLU A 5 2.47 -8.45 -3.63
C GLU A 5 2.88 -8.37 -2.17
N PHE A 6 3.96 -7.65 -1.88
CA PHE A 6 4.44 -7.47 -0.52
C PHE A 6 3.40 -6.75 0.34
N LEU A 7 2.83 -5.68 -0.17
CA LEU A 7 1.81 -4.92 0.57
C LEU A 7 0.52 -5.72 0.71
N ARG A 8 0.14 -6.47 -0.31
CA ARG A 8 -1.04 -7.31 -0.24
C ARG A 8 -0.89 -8.40 0.82
N ASP A 9 0.29 -9.03 0.87
CA ASP A 9 0.59 -10.03 1.91
C ASP A 9 0.56 -9.39 3.30
N ALA A 10 1.14 -8.20 3.44
CA ALA A 10 1.09 -7.46 4.70
C ALA A 10 -0.33 -7.11 5.11
N ALA A 11 -1.18 -6.73 4.15
CA ALA A 11 -2.59 -6.42 4.41
C ALA A 11 -3.33 -7.65 4.95
N ASP A 12 -3.07 -8.82 4.37
CA ASP A 12 -3.69 -10.06 4.81
C ASP A 12 -3.30 -10.43 6.24
N ARG A 13 -2.12 -9.99 6.68
CA ARG A 13 -1.63 -10.21 8.03
C ARG A 13 -1.99 -9.09 9.01
N GLY A 14 -2.68 -8.07 8.53
CA GLY A 14 -3.07 -6.93 9.36
C GLY A 14 -1.96 -5.91 9.58
N GLY A 15 -0.86 -5.97 8.79
CA GLY A 15 0.28 -5.08 8.94
C GLY A 15 0.52 -4.16 7.75
N LEU A 16 -0.54 -3.77 7.03
CA LEU A 16 -0.39 -2.98 5.81
C LEU A 16 0.31 -1.64 6.06
N TYR A 17 -0.17 -0.86 7.02
CA TYR A 17 0.36 0.48 7.25
C TYR A 17 1.80 0.47 7.78
N PRO A 18 2.15 -0.37 8.75
CA PRO A 18 3.57 -0.49 9.15
C PRO A 18 4.48 -0.92 8.00
N ALA A 19 4.04 -1.85 7.15
CA ALA A 19 4.83 -2.29 6.00
C ALA A 19 5.01 -1.15 5.01
N PHE A 20 3.95 -0.41 4.71
CA PHE A 20 4.01 0.74 3.82
C PHE A 20 4.94 1.81 4.38
N ALA A 21 4.82 2.12 5.67
CA ALA A 21 5.68 3.11 6.32
C ALA A 21 7.15 2.72 6.23
N GLY A 22 7.46 1.43 6.40
CA GLY A 22 8.83 0.93 6.27
C GLY A 22 9.36 1.12 4.85
N MET A 23 8.54 0.87 3.84
CA MET A 23 8.94 1.07 2.45
C MET A 23 9.19 2.54 2.13
N VAL A 24 8.33 3.43 2.63
CA VAL A 24 8.50 4.87 2.48
C VAL A 24 9.81 5.32 3.11
N GLN A 25 10.09 4.88 4.33
CA GLN A 25 11.33 5.22 5.02
C GLN A 25 12.55 4.74 4.25
N THR A 26 12.50 3.56 3.67
CA THR A 26 13.58 3.02 2.87
C THR A 26 13.87 3.92 1.67
N VAL A 27 12.82 4.38 0.98
CA VAL A 27 12.98 5.28 -0.17
C VAL A 27 13.55 6.63 0.25
N ILE A 28 13.00 7.22 1.30
CA ILE A 28 13.43 8.53 1.79
C ILE A 28 14.91 8.49 2.22
N SER A 29 15.32 7.38 2.83
CA SER A 29 16.68 7.23 3.35
C SER A 29 17.69 6.77 2.29
N ALA A 30 17.26 6.45 1.09
CA ALA A 30 18.15 5.94 0.04
C ALA A 30 19.03 7.07 -0.49
N GLN A 31 20.30 7.04 -0.12
CA GLN A 31 21.25 8.10 -0.50
C GLN A 31 21.63 8.04 -1.97
N GLU A 32 21.54 6.87 -2.58
CA GLU A 32 21.89 6.66 -3.99
C GLU A 32 20.80 7.11 -4.95
N MET A 33 19.61 7.44 -4.46
CA MET A 33 18.51 7.89 -5.31
C MET A 33 18.45 9.41 -5.37
N SER A 34 18.21 9.95 -6.56
CA SER A 34 17.94 11.38 -6.72
C SER A 34 16.57 11.73 -6.14
N ASP A 35 16.32 13.01 -5.92
CA ASP A 35 15.03 13.47 -5.41
C ASP A 35 13.91 13.12 -6.38
N VAL A 36 14.15 13.24 -7.69
CA VAL A 36 13.16 12.89 -8.70
C VAL A 36 12.82 11.39 -8.64
N ALA A 37 13.86 10.56 -8.51
CA ALA A 37 13.66 9.12 -8.41
C ALA A 37 12.88 8.75 -7.15
N LYS A 38 13.16 9.40 -6.03
CA LYS A 38 12.42 9.19 -4.79
C LYS A 38 10.95 9.55 -4.95
N VAL A 39 10.64 10.68 -5.58
CA VAL A 39 9.26 11.10 -5.81
C VAL A 39 8.53 10.08 -6.68
N GLN A 40 9.16 9.64 -7.77
CA GLN A 40 8.56 8.61 -8.63
C GLN A 40 8.29 7.33 -7.86
N ARG A 41 9.24 6.92 -7.04
CA ARG A 41 9.10 5.70 -6.23
C ARG A 41 7.96 5.82 -5.24
N LEU A 42 7.83 6.97 -4.60
CA LEU A 42 6.74 7.23 -3.66
C LEU A 42 5.38 7.20 -4.36
N TYR A 43 5.29 7.72 -5.59
CA TYR A 43 4.07 7.62 -6.38
C TYR A 43 3.70 6.17 -6.67
N GLU A 44 4.68 5.34 -7.04
CA GLU A 44 4.43 3.92 -7.30
C GLU A 44 3.93 3.21 -6.06
N LEU A 45 4.56 3.47 -4.91
CA LEU A 45 4.14 2.89 -3.63
C LEU A 45 2.73 3.34 -3.25
N SER A 46 2.44 4.61 -3.46
CA SER A 46 1.13 5.18 -3.18
C SER A 46 0.05 4.54 -4.05
N ALA A 47 0.34 4.33 -5.33
CA ALA A 47 -0.59 3.68 -6.25
C ALA A 47 -0.87 2.24 -5.82
N ALA A 48 0.17 1.51 -5.41
CA ALA A 48 0.01 0.14 -4.93
C ALA A 48 -0.84 0.09 -3.66
N LEU A 49 -0.58 1.00 -2.73
CA LEU A 49 -1.36 1.11 -1.49
C LEU A 49 -2.83 1.40 -1.81
N ASN A 50 -3.09 2.34 -2.71
CA ASN A 50 -4.45 2.71 -3.09
C ASN A 50 -5.21 1.54 -3.71
N GLN A 51 -4.55 0.70 -4.51
CA GLN A 51 -5.19 -0.49 -5.07
C GLN A 51 -5.63 -1.45 -3.98
N ILE A 52 -4.81 -1.63 -2.97
CA ILE A 52 -5.12 -2.54 -1.86
C ILE A 52 -6.27 -1.98 -1.03
N ILE A 53 -6.21 -0.70 -0.71
CA ILE A 53 -7.27 -0.04 0.06
C ILE A 53 -8.60 -0.11 -0.70
N ALA A 54 -8.58 0.15 -2.00
CA ALA A 54 -9.80 0.10 -2.81
C ALA A 54 -10.41 -1.30 -2.81
N ALA A 55 -9.58 -2.35 -2.90
CA ALA A 55 -10.06 -3.72 -2.85
C ALA A 55 -10.69 -4.05 -1.50
N GLN A 56 -10.05 -3.62 -0.40
CA GLN A 56 -10.59 -3.82 0.95
C GLN A 56 -11.89 -3.06 1.15
N HIS A 57 -11.93 -1.82 0.67
CA HIS A 57 -13.10 -0.96 0.79
C HIS A 57 -14.30 -1.56 0.04
N THR A 58 -14.07 -2.09 -1.16
CA THR A 58 -15.12 -2.74 -1.94
C THR A 58 -15.69 -3.95 -1.19
N SER A 59 -14.84 -4.78 -0.61
CA SER A 59 -15.27 -5.92 0.20
C SER A 59 -16.08 -5.47 1.41
N TYR A 60 -15.64 -4.40 2.06
CA TYR A 60 -16.33 -3.85 3.23
C TYR A 60 -17.71 -3.32 2.85
N GLU A 61 -17.83 -2.63 1.73
CA GLU A 61 -19.10 -2.10 1.25
C GLU A 61 -20.10 -3.21 0.97
N ARG A 62 -19.65 -4.31 0.39
CA ARG A 62 -20.50 -5.47 0.15
C ARG A 62 -21.04 -6.04 1.45
N SER A 63 -20.17 -6.16 2.45
CA SER A 63 -20.59 -6.63 3.77
C SER A 63 -21.60 -5.69 4.39
N GLY A 64 -21.42 -4.38 4.20
CA GLY A 64 -22.37 -3.37 4.68
C GLY A 64 -23.72 -3.48 4.04
N GLU A 65 -23.77 -3.76 2.75
CA GLU A 65 -25.04 -3.94 2.03
C GLU A 65 -25.81 -5.11 2.58
N TYR A 66 -25.16 -6.23 2.81
CA TYR A 66 -25.80 -7.40 3.40
C TYR A 66 -26.33 -7.12 4.79
N ALA A 67 -25.61 -6.33 5.57
CA ALA A 67 -26.02 -6.02 6.93
C ALA A 67 -27.27 -5.13 6.99
N ARG A 68 -27.56 -4.41 5.93
CA ARG A 68 -28.73 -3.52 5.86
C ARG A 68 -30.02 -4.25 5.51
N VAL A 69 -29.90 -5.42 4.97
CA VAL A 69 -31.05 -6.21 4.61
C VAL A 69 -31.50 -7.06 5.78
#